data_777e6ec793be847043c120f7755ada1a
#
_entry.id   777e6ec793be847043c120f7755ada1a
#
_cell.length_a   1.000
_cell.length_b   1.000
_cell.length_c   1.000
_cell.angle_alpha   90.00
_cell.angle_beta   90.00
_cell.angle_gamma   90.00
#
_symmetry.space_group_name_H-M   'P 1'
#
loop_
_entity.id
_entity.type
_entity.pdbx_description
1 polymer ?
#
loop_
_entity_poly.entity_id
_entity_poly.type
_entity_poly.pdbx_seq_one_letter_code
_entity_poly.pdbx_strand_id
1 'polypeptide(L)'
;MSLPGQIATTVKTKSQTLATLTRAGIIRPSRPDRVLQTAVALVRWGPTPAAAYTINAARYPDEVGIVDEAGTLTFLEIQRRTNALAHAFADAGIGPGDGVAIMCRNHRGFIEAVVACSKLGANALFLNTAFSKPQLTDVLEREAPKALVYDQEFANLLDEADVDLVRFIAWHEPEEDSGDTRIEDLVGTGNIQNLSPPKEPGKATILTSGTTGTPKGANRSQPKSMDPIAALLDRIPLKARETTMIAAPLFHSWGYAHWSLGISLASTVVLKRKFDPEATLSLTAQHQATALVVVPVMLQRILELDDETLKRYDLGAVKAVPASGSALPASLSDRWMDLFGDNLFNLYGSTEVAWATIATPEDLRAAPGTAGKPPRGTVVKLYDDDGKPVAQGETGRIFVGNEMAFEGYTGGG
;
A
#
# COMPACT_ATOMS: atom_id res chain seq x y z
N MET A 1 33.93 11.91 2.76
CA MET A 1 33.39 13.30 2.79
C MET A 1 33.83 13.95 4.09
N SER A 2 34.26 15.22 4.05
CA SER A 2 34.58 15.98 5.25
C SER A 2 33.30 16.28 6.07
N LEU A 3 33.41 16.46 7.38
CA LEU A 3 32.31 16.79 8.27
C LEU A 3 31.43 17.97 7.78
N PRO A 4 32.04 19.10 7.30
CA PRO A 4 31.25 20.17 6.67
C PRO A 4 30.47 19.75 5.43
N GLY A 5 31.01 18.85 4.62
CA GLY A 5 30.32 18.33 3.44
C GLY A 5 29.14 17.42 3.80
N GLN A 6 29.25 16.63 4.87
CA GLN A 6 28.12 15.81 5.37
C GLN A 6 27.01 16.70 5.94
N ILE A 7 27.33 17.73 6.70
CA ILE A 7 26.35 18.70 7.23
C ILE A 7 25.63 19.42 6.08
N ALA A 8 26.35 19.93 5.09
CA ALA A 8 25.76 20.60 3.93
C ALA A 8 24.81 19.68 3.14
N THR A 9 25.20 18.44 2.94
CA THR A 9 24.35 17.43 2.28
C THR A 9 23.07 17.15 3.09
N THR A 10 23.20 16.95 4.40
CA THR A 10 22.06 16.70 5.29
C THR A 10 21.09 17.89 5.31
N VAL A 11 21.58 19.13 5.41
CA VAL A 11 20.74 20.33 5.38
C VAL A 11 20.01 20.46 4.04
N LYS A 12 20.71 20.22 2.93
CA LYS A 12 20.12 20.25 1.59
C LYS A 12 19.00 19.21 1.45
N THR A 13 19.24 17.98 1.86
CA THR A 13 18.23 16.89 1.80
C THR A 13 17.00 17.25 2.62
N LYS A 14 17.17 17.70 3.88
CA LYS A 14 16.05 18.08 4.74
C LYS A 14 15.23 19.24 4.17
N SER A 15 15.89 20.25 3.61
CA SER A 15 15.21 21.37 2.98
C SER A 15 14.41 20.95 1.74
N GLN A 16 14.95 20.07 0.91
CA GLN A 16 14.24 19.49 -0.22
C GLN A 16 13.04 18.65 0.22
N THR A 17 13.21 17.80 1.24
CA THR A 17 12.11 17.00 1.82
C THR A 17 10.99 17.93 2.30
N LEU A 18 11.31 18.96 3.08
CA LEU A 18 10.32 19.93 3.55
C LEU A 18 9.58 20.62 2.40
N ALA A 19 10.30 21.08 1.37
CA ALA A 19 9.72 21.71 0.19
C ALA A 19 8.77 20.76 -0.55
N THR A 20 9.14 19.48 -0.70
CA THR A 20 8.30 18.47 -1.36
C THR A 20 7.05 18.16 -0.55
N LEU A 21 7.17 17.94 0.77
CA LEU A 21 6.03 17.69 1.64
C LEU A 21 5.05 18.87 1.69
N THR A 22 5.58 20.09 1.63
CA THR A 22 4.76 21.31 1.53
C THR A 22 4.05 21.39 0.18
N ARG A 23 4.75 21.14 -0.93
CA ARG A 23 4.17 21.10 -2.29
C ARG A 23 3.11 20.02 -2.44
N ALA A 24 3.32 18.86 -1.82
CA ALA A 24 2.34 17.78 -1.77
C ALA A 24 1.16 18.07 -0.84
N GLY A 25 1.22 19.11 0.00
CA GLY A 25 0.15 19.50 0.92
C GLY A 25 0.09 18.69 2.21
N ILE A 26 1.10 17.88 2.51
CA ILE A 26 1.22 17.17 3.81
C ILE A 26 1.50 18.20 4.91
N ILE A 27 2.46 19.08 4.66
CA ILE A 27 2.79 20.20 5.55
C ILE A 27 2.06 21.45 5.03
N ARG A 28 1.10 21.91 5.82
CA ARG A 28 0.30 23.10 5.51
C ARG A 28 -0.15 23.81 6.80
N PRO A 29 -0.45 25.11 6.75
CA PRO A 29 -1.03 25.82 7.88
C PRO A 29 -2.28 25.09 8.39
N SER A 30 -2.35 24.87 9.69
CA SER A 30 -3.47 24.22 10.37
C SER A 30 -3.73 24.91 11.69
N ARG A 31 -4.94 24.73 12.26
CA ARG A 31 -5.26 25.22 13.58
C ARG A 31 -4.26 24.68 14.62
N PRO A 32 -3.82 25.48 15.61
CA PRO A 32 -2.82 25.04 16.59
C PRO A 32 -3.18 23.78 17.35
N ASP A 33 -4.48 23.62 17.69
CA ASP A 33 -5.01 22.42 18.37
C ASP A 33 -4.81 21.15 17.52
N ARG A 34 -5.05 21.22 16.21
CA ARG A 34 -4.86 20.11 15.28
C ARG A 34 -3.38 19.78 15.03
N VAL A 35 -2.53 20.80 15.04
CA VAL A 35 -1.07 20.60 14.96
C VAL A 35 -0.58 19.84 16.18
N LEU A 36 -1.03 20.26 17.39
CA LEU A 36 -0.69 19.57 18.63
C LEU A 36 -1.19 18.12 18.65
N GLN A 37 -2.45 17.88 18.27
CA GLN A 37 -3.01 16.53 18.16
C GLN A 37 -2.21 15.64 17.19
N THR A 38 -1.80 16.19 16.04
CA THR A 38 -0.96 15.48 15.06
C THR A 38 0.39 15.12 15.67
N ALA A 39 1.06 16.07 16.33
CA ALA A 39 2.34 15.84 16.97
C ALA A 39 2.24 14.78 18.09
N VAL A 40 1.22 14.87 18.94
CA VAL A 40 0.95 13.88 20.00
C VAL A 40 0.69 12.50 19.40
N ALA A 41 -0.11 12.39 18.33
CA ALA A 41 -0.38 11.12 17.69
C ALA A 41 0.90 10.50 17.10
N LEU A 42 1.73 11.28 16.41
CA LEU A 42 3.00 10.80 15.86
C LEU A 42 4.00 10.36 16.95
N VAL A 43 4.08 11.11 18.05
CA VAL A 43 4.96 10.73 19.18
C VAL A 43 4.47 9.45 19.85
N ARG A 44 3.16 9.28 19.99
CA ARG A 44 2.56 8.13 20.70
C ARG A 44 2.50 6.87 19.88
N TRP A 45 2.17 6.97 18.58
CA TRP A 45 1.90 5.82 17.69
C TRP A 45 3.04 5.54 16.70
N GLY A 46 4.01 6.46 16.58
CA GLY A 46 4.99 6.41 15.47
C GLY A 46 4.34 6.59 14.10
N PRO A 47 5.08 6.37 13.00
CA PRO A 47 4.57 6.47 11.63
C PRO A 47 3.78 5.22 11.20
N THR A 48 2.70 4.90 11.90
CA THR A 48 1.88 3.68 11.71
C THR A 48 0.54 3.99 11.04
N PRO A 49 -0.16 2.99 10.46
CA PRO A 49 -1.53 3.14 9.99
C PRO A 49 -2.49 3.65 11.08
N ALA A 50 -2.33 3.19 12.32
CA ALA A 50 -3.10 3.67 13.47
C ALA A 50 -2.92 5.18 13.70
N ALA A 51 -1.66 5.68 13.63
CA ALA A 51 -1.37 7.11 13.73
C ALA A 51 -2.05 7.90 12.61
N ALA A 52 -1.90 7.43 11.36
CA ALA A 52 -2.43 8.13 10.19
C ALA A 52 -3.95 8.31 10.26
N TYR A 53 -4.70 7.24 10.57
CA TYR A 53 -6.16 7.36 10.73
C TYR A 53 -6.57 8.17 11.95
N THR A 54 -5.86 8.07 13.08
CA THR A 54 -6.10 8.92 14.25
C THR A 54 -5.92 10.40 13.91
N ILE A 55 -4.87 10.74 13.16
CA ILE A 55 -4.58 12.11 12.71
C ILE A 55 -5.64 12.58 11.71
N ASN A 56 -6.01 11.75 10.73
CA ASN A 56 -6.97 12.11 9.72
C ASN A 56 -8.38 12.29 10.32
N ALA A 57 -8.80 11.41 11.23
CA ALA A 57 -10.05 11.57 11.96
C ALA A 57 -10.11 12.86 12.80
N ALA A 58 -8.98 13.28 13.40
CA ALA A 58 -8.91 14.54 14.16
C ALA A 58 -8.90 15.78 13.23
N ARG A 59 -8.24 15.68 12.06
CA ARG A 59 -8.08 16.82 11.15
C ARG A 59 -9.23 16.97 10.17
N TYR A 60 -9.79 15.87 9.71
CA TYR A 60 -10.73 15.77 8.59
C TYR A 60 -11.86 14.77 8.88
N PRO A 61 -12.58 14.89 10.03
CA PRO A 61 -13.52 13.86 10.49
C PRO A 61 -14.58 13.51 9.45
N ASP A 62 -15.10 14.52 8.76
CA ASP A 62 -16.23 14.39 7.84
C ASP A 62 -15.80 14.16 6.38
N GLU A 63 -14.48 14.15 6.10
CA GLU A 63 -14.00 13.86 4.76
C GLU A 63 -14.00 12.35 4.50
N VAL A 64 -14.37 11.96 3.29
CA VAL A 64 -14.39 10.55 2.87
C VAL A 64 -12.97 10.02 2.79
N GLY A 65 -12.70 8.91 3.49
CA GLY A 65 -11.42 8.23 3.47
C GLY A 65 -11.42 6.96 2.62
N ILE A 66 -12.58 6.25 2.54
CA ILE A 66 -12.72 5.01 1.75
C ILE A 66 -14.03 5.06 0.96
N VAL A 67 -13.94 4.59 -0.28
CA VAL A 67 -15.09 4.26 -1.15
C VAL A 67 -14.90 2.84 -1.65
N ASP A 68 -15.88 1.98 -1.47
CA ASP A 68 -15.91 0.62 -2.02
C ASP A 68 -17.35 0.17 -2.33
N GLU A 69 -17.57 -1.10 -2.67
CA GLU A 69 -18.88 -1.63 -3.01
C GLU A 69 -19.90 -1.54 -1.84
N ALA A 70 -19.42 -1.46 -0.58
CA ALA A 70 -20.29 -1.27 0.59
C ALA A 70 -20.61 0.22 0.86
N GLY A 71 -20.18 1.13 0.00
CA GLY A 71 -20.41 2.57 0.10
C GLY A 71 -19.21 3.37 0.59
N THR A 72 -19.47 4.49 1.24
CA THR A 72 -18.43 5.43 1.69
C THR A 72 -18.21 5.34 3.20
N LEU A 73 -16.97 5.61 3.64
CA LEU A 73 -16.63 5.84 5.04
C LEU A 73 -15.83 7.13 5.18
N THR A 74 -16.23 7.98 6.11
CA THR A 74 -15.44 9.13 6.52
C THR A 74 -14.26 8.71 7.40
N PHE A 75 -13.26 9.60 7.56
CA PHE A 75 -12.12 9.30 8.44
C PHE A 75 -12.55 9.05 9.89
N LEU A 76 -13.61 9.73 10.38
CA LEU A 76 -14.12 9.50 11.73
C LEU A 76 -14.80 8.12 11.83
N GLU A 77 -15.57 7.72 10.84
CA GLU A 77 -16.18 6.39 10.80
C GLU A 77 -15.13 5.28 10.76
N ILE A 78 -14.09 5.41 9.91
CA ILE A 78 -12.98 4.45 9.86
C ILE A 78 -12.29 4.37 11.24
N GLN A 79 -12.05 5.51 11.90
CA GLN A 79 -11.44 5.54 13.23
C GLN A 79 -12.28 4.78 14.26
N ARG A 80 -13.59 4.99 14.27
CA ARG A 80 -14.54 4.32 15.20
C ARG A 80 -14.62 2.82 14.92
N ARG A 81 -14.79 2.44 13.64
CA ARG A 81 -14.88 1.04 13.21
C ARG A 81 -13.60 0.27 13.54
N THR A 82 -12.44 0.85 13.25
CA THR A 82 -11.14 0.22 13.56
C THR A 82 -10.82 0.19 15.05
N ASN A 83 -11.38 1.10 15.87
CA ASN A 83 -11.34 0.97 17.32
C ASN A 83 -12.18 -0.22 17.80
N ALA A 84 -13.43 -0.32 17.32
CA ALA A 84 -14.32 -1.42 17.68
C ALA A 84 -13.72 -2.78 17.30
N LEU A 85 -13.15 -2.89 16.09
CA LEU A 85 -12.49 -4.11 15.62
C LEU A 85 -11.24 -4.44 16.47
N ALA A 86 -10.43 -3.44 16.84
CA ALA A 86 -9.27 -3.67 17.70
C ALA A 86 -9.68 -4.16 19.10
N HIS A 87 -10.75 -3.61 19.69
CA HIS A 87 -11.29 -4.12 20.96
C HIS A 87 -11.80 -5.57 20.82
N ALA A 88 -12.53 -5.88 19.74
CA ALA A 88 -13.01 -7.23 19.48
C ALA A 88 -11.85 -8.24 19.28
N PHE A 89 -10.78 -7.84 18.61
CA PHE A 89 -9.56 -8.65 18.50
C PHE A 89 -8.91 -8.89 19.86
N ALA A 90 -8.83 -7.84 20.70
CA ALA A 90 -8.29 -7.98 22.05
C ALA A 90 -9.16 -8.92 22.92
N ASP A 91 -10.48 -8.83 22.83
CA ASP A 91 -11.42 -9.72 23.52
C ASP A 91 -11.31 -11.17 23.05
N ALA A 92 -10.94 -11.39 21.78
CA ALA A 92 -10.59 -12.68 21.22
C ALA A 92 -9.16 -13.15 21.59
N GLY A 93 -8.48 -12.40 22.46
CA GLY A 93 -7.16 -12.75 22.97
C GLY A 93 -6.00 -12.37 22.07
N ILE A 94 -6.21 -11.56 21.01
CA ILE A 94 -5.14 -11.07 20.12
C ILE A 94 -4.49 -9.84 20.77
N GLY A 95 -3.17 -9.87 20.89
CA GLY A 95 -2.41 -8.81 21.54
C GLY A 95 -1.12 -8.43 20.79
N PRO A 96 -0.25 -7.63 21.42
CA PRO A 96 1.01 -7.20 20.83
C PRO A 96 1.89 -8.39 20.45
N GLY A 97 2.40 -8.39 19.21
CA GLY A 97 3.26 -9.43 18.66
C GLY A 97 2.53 -10.64 18.09
N ASP A 98 1.24 -10.85 18.40
CA ASP A 98 0.46 -11.94 17.81
C ASP A 98 0.29 -11.73 16.28
N GLY A 99 0.32 -12.84 15.53
CA GLY A 99 0.10 -12.82 14.08
C GLY A 99 -1.39 -12.81 13.74
N VAL A 100 -1.81 -11.95 12.82
CA VAL A 100 -3.15 -11.96 12.20
C VAL A 100 -2.96 -12.10 10.70
N ALA A 101 -3.37 -13.24 10.15
CA ALA A 101 -3.39 -13.46 8.72
C ALA A 101 -4.57 -12.71 8.09
N ILE A 102 -4.35 -12.10 6.92
CA ILE A 102 -5.39 -11.32 6.21
C ILE A 102 -5.46 -11.82 4.77
N MET A 103 -6.56 -12.49 4.42
CA MET A 103 -6.85 -13.01 3.08
C MET A 103 -8.08 -12.31 2.50
N CYS A 104 -7.91 -11.04 2.19
CA CYS A 104 -8.97 -10.17 1.70
C CYS A 104 -8.63 -9.58 0.34
N ARG A 105 -9.66 -9.32 -0.46
CA ARG A 105 -9.57 -8.51 -1.68
C ARG A 105 -9.50 -7.01 -1.33
N ASN A 106 -9.59 -6.16 -2.35
CA ASN A 106 -9.52 -4.70 -2.20
C ASN A 106 -10.85 -4.13 -1.70
N HIS A 107 -11.05 -4.05 -0.41
CA HIS A 107 -12.22 -3.41 0.23
C HIS A 107 -11.87 -2.96 1.66
N ARG A 108 -12.81 -2.24 2.31
CA ARG A 108 -12.65 -1.70 3.67
C ARG A 108 -12.18 -2.72 4.69
N GLY A 109 -12.63 -3.96 4.63
CA GLY A 109 -12.30 -5.00 5.61
C GLY A 109 -10.80 -5.33 5.67
N PHE A 110 -10.08 -5.32 4.50
CA PHE A 110 -8.63 -5.40 4.50
C PHE A 110 -7.99 -4.25 5.29
N ILE A 111 -8.43 -3.02 5.02
CA ILE A 111 -7.90 -1.82 5.66
C ILE A 111 -8.21 -1.83 7.17
N GLU A 112 -9.44 -2.15 7.54
CA GLU A 112 -9.88 -2.20 8.94
C GLU A 112 -9.09 -3.22 9.75
N ALA A 113 -8.85 -4.41 9.19
CA ALA A 113 -8.04 -5.45 9.83
C ALA A 113 -6.59 -4.98 10.04
N VAL A 114 -5.96 -4.39 9.02
CA VAL A 114 -4.59 -3.86 9.12
C VAL A 114 -4.48 -2.76 10.18
N VAL A 115 -5.45 -1.83 10.22
CA VAL A 115 -5.46 -0.73 11.18
C VAL A 115 -5.74 -1.24 12.59
N ALA A 116 -6.63 -2.22 12.77
CA ALA A 116 -6.89 -2.86 14.06
C ALA A 116 -5.63 -3.56 14.60
N CYS A 117 -4.92 -4.34 13.76
CA CYS A 117 -3.62 -4.91 14.12
C CYS A 117 -2.63 -3.83 14.55
N SER A 118 -2.52 -2.75 13.77
CA SER A 118 -1.65 -1.62 14.09
C SER A 118 -1.97 -0.96 15.43
N LYS A 119 -3.26 -0.87 15.82
CA LYS A 119 -3.71 -0.34 17.11
C LYS A 119 -3.35 -1.24 18.29
N LEU A 120 -3.30 -2.55 18.09
CA LEU A 120 -2.95 -3.51 19.11
C LEU A 120 -1.44 -3.80 19.21
N GLY A 121 -0.66 -3.43 18.19
CA GLY A 121 0.72 -3.90 18.05
C GLY A 121 0.81 -5.35 17.56
N ALA A 122 -0.28 -5.90 17.02
CA ALA A 122 -0.29 -7.21 16.39
C ALA A 122 0.34 -7.16 14.99
N ASN A 123 0.90 -8.29 14.55
CA ASN A 123 1.55 -8.41 13.25
C ASN A 123 0.52 -8.79 12.18
N ALA A 124 0.41 -8.03 11.11
CA ALA A 124 -0.46 -8.33 9.98
C ALA A 124 0.32 -9.14 8.93
N LEU A 125 -0.15 -10.34 8.60
CA LEU A 125 0.39 -11.22 7.57
C LEU A 125 -0.52 -11.21 6.35
N PHE A 126 -0.06 -10.66 5.22
CA PHE A 126 -0.88 -10.56 4.01
C PHE A 126 -0.78 -11.82 3.18
N LEU A 127 -1.92 -12.48 3.00
CA LEU A 127 -2.04 -13.70 2.20
C LEU A 127 -2.45 -13.37 0.76
N ASN A 128 -1.85 -14.08 -0.18
CA ASN A 128 -2.21 -13.93 -1.59
C ASN A 128 -3.58 -14.61 -1.85
N THR A 129 -4.53 -13.85 -2.39
CA THR A 129 -5.87 -14.34 -2.75
C THR A 129 -5.88 -15.36 -3.90
N ALA A 130 -4.73 -15.65 -4.50
CA ALA A 130 -4.54 -16.69 -5.51
C ALA A 130 -3.85 -17.96 -4.98
N PHE A 131 -3.67 -18.10 -3.67
CA PHE A 131 -3.11 -19.33 -3.10
C PHE A 131 -3.99 -20.53 -3.38
N SER A 132 -3.34 -21.65 -3.73
CA SER A 132 -3.97 -22.96 -3.67
C SER A 132 -4.10 -23.45 -2.21
N LYS A 133 -4.97 -24.43 -1.95
CA LYS A 133 -5.12 -25.03 -0.61
C LYS A 133 -3.78 -25.44 0.01
N PRO A 134 -2.92 -26.23 -0.66
CA PRO A 134 -1.63 -26.63 -0.08
C PRO A 134 -0.72 -25.44 0.26
N GLN A 135 -0.68 -24.41 -0.61
CA GLN A 135 0.13 -23.22 -0.34
C GLN A 135 -0.37 -22.44 0.87
N LEU A 136 -1.70 -22.31 1.02
CA LEU A 136 -2.31 -21.66 2.16
C LEU A 136 -2.01 -22.43 3.46
N THR A 137 -2.19 -23.74 3.46
CA THR A 137 -1.91 -24.61 4.60
C THR A 137 -0.45 -24.48 5.02
N ASP A 138 0.50 -24.65 4.10
CA ASP A 138 1.94 -24.51 4.38
C ASP A 138 2.30 -23.15 5.00
N VAL A 139 1.65 -22.07 4.52
CA VAL A 139 1.89 -20.71 5.05
C VAL A 139 1.30 -20.57 6.44
N LEU A 140 0.06 -21.02 6.69
CA LEU A 140 -0.59 -20.92 7.98
C LEU A 140 0.14 -21.75 9.04
N GLU A 141 0.58 -22.96 8.73
CA GLU A 141 1.37 -23.80 9.63
C GLU A 141 2.72 -23.16 9.98
N ARG A 142 3.42 -22.64 8.98
CA ARG A 142 4.75 -22.04 9.18
C ARG A 142 4.71 -20.73 9.96
N GLU A 143 3.79 -19.83 9.59
CA GLU A 143 3.70 -18.50 10.21
C GLU A 143 2.90 -18.53 11.51
N ALA A 144 2.10 -19.59 11.74
CA ALA A 144 1.30 -19.84 12.92
C ALA A 144 0.56 -18.60 13.45
N PRO A 145 -0.25 -17.92 12.62
CA PRO A 145 -1.00 -16.76 13.07
C PRO A 145 -2.05 -17.20 14.11
N LYS A 146 -2.40 -16.31 15.03
CA LYS A 146 -3.43 -16.55 16.05
C LYS A 146 -4.86 -16.34 15.52
N ALA A 147 -4.98 -15.51 14.52
CA ALA A 147 -6.26 -15.22 13.88
C ALA A 147 -6.13 -15.10 12.36
N LEU A 148 -7.27 -15.30 11.69
CA LEU A 148 -7.44 -15.11 10.26
C LEU A 148 -8.63 -14.18 10.00
N VAL A 149 -8.38 -13.13 9.24
CA VAL A 149 -9.41 -12.27 8.64
C VAL A 149 -9.50 -12.59 7.16
N TYR A 150 -10.67 -12.95 6.66
CA TYR A 150 -10.78 -13.43 5.29
C TYR A 150 -12.12 -13.08 4.64
N ASP A 151 -12.15 -13.06 3.29
CA ASP A 151 -13.39 -12.99 2.54
C ASP A 151 -13.99 -14.39 2.41
N GLN A 152 -15.30 -14.52 2.59
CA GLN A 152 -16.02 -15.79 2.61
C GLN A 152 -15.75 -16.67 1.38
N GLU A 153 -15.51 -16.07 0.22
CA GLU A 153 -15.18 -16.82 -1.00
C GLU A 153 -13.94 -17.72 -0.86
N PHE A 154 -13.10 -17.51 0.17
CA PHE A 154 -11.91 -18.31 0.45
C PHE A 154 -12.12 -19.38 1.52
N ALA A 155 -13.34 -19.52 2.08
CA ALA A 155 -13.64 -20.48 3.15
C ALA A 155 -13.22 -21.93 2.79
N ASN A 156 -13.52 -22.35 1.57
CA ASN A 156 -13.17 -23.69 1.07
C ASN A 156 -11.66 -23.99 1.03
N LEU A 157 -10.80 -22.96 1.07
CA LEU A 157 -9.36 -23.14 1.13
C LEU A 157 -8.85 -23.46 2.54
N LEU A 158 -9.70 -23.26 3.56
CA LEU A 158 -9.38 -23.40 4.97
C LEU A 158 -9.76 -24.78 5.55
N ASP A 159 -10.53 -25.59 4.81
CA ASP A 159 -11.11 -26.85 5.29
C ASP A 159 -10.04 -27.91 5.66
N GLU A 160 -8.83 -27.81 5.09
CA GLU A 160 -7.74 -28.77 5.30
C GLU A 160 -6.63 -28.22 6.22
N ALA A 161 -6.72 -26.96 6.61
CA ALA A 161 -5.75 -26.35 7.51
C ALA A 161 -6.06 -26.78 8.96
N ASP A 162 -5.28 -27.71 9.51
CA ASP A 162 -5.35 -28.11 10.92
C ASP A 162 -4.62 -27.07 11.81
N VAL A 163 -5.13 -25.83 11.79
CA VAL A 163 -4.57 -24.72 12.57
C VAL A 163 -5.70 -24.13 13.42
N ASP A 164 -5.47 -24.10 14.73
CA ASP A 164 -6.41 -23.47 15.69
C ASP A 164 -6.35 -21.94 15.52
N LEU A 165 -7.30 -21.39 14.78
CA LEU A 165 -7.37 -19.99 14.41
C LEU A 165 -8.70 -19.37 14.83
N VAL A 166 -8.65 -18.19 15.45
CA VAL A 166 -9.83 -17.34 15.55
C VAL A 166 -10.13 -16.77 14.18
N ARG A 167 -11.35 -17.00 13.64
CA ARG A 167 -11.73 -16.63 12.28
C ARG A 167 -12.69 -15.46 12.27
N PHE A 168 -12.42 -14.49 11.36
CA PHE A 168 -13.27 -13.32 11.15
C PHE A 168 -13.53 -13.15 9.64
N ILE A 169 -14.81 -12.96 9.28
CA ILE A 169 -15.22 -12.70 7.91
C ILE A 169 -15.21 -11.20 7.66
N ALA A 170 -14.40 -10.78 6.69
CA ALA A 170 -14.29 -9.38 6.27
C ALA A 170 -15.28 -9.00 5.17
N TRP A 171 -15.64 -9.96 4.33
CA TRP A 171 -16.64 -9.81 3.28
C TRP A 171 -17.42 -11.10 3.07
N HIS A 172 -18.73 -10.99 2.90
CA HIS A 172 -19.63 -12.08 2.54
C HIS A 172 -20.64 -11.62 1.51
N GLU A 173 -21.13 -12.53 0.70
CA GLU A 173 -22.31 -12.26 -0.11
C GLU A 173 -23.59 -12.48 0.73
N PRO A 174 -24.71 -11.80 0.43
CA PRO A 174 -25.93 -11.82 1.27
C PRO A 174 -26.52 -13.20 1.56
N GLU A 175 -26.28 -14.16 0.67
CA GLU A 175 -26.85 -15.52 0.73
C GLU A 175 -25.94 -16.55 1.42
N GLU A 176 -24.73 -16.13 1.83
CA GLU A 176 -23.74 -17.02 2.44
C GLU A 176 -23.82 -16.97 3.99
N ASP A 177 -24.09 -18.13 4.60
CA ASP A 177 -23.96 -18.31 6.06
C ASP A 177 -22.71 -19.15 6.35
N SER A 178 -21.82 -18.63 7.18
CA SER A 178 -20.51 -19.27 7.42
C SER A 178 -20.30 -19.74 8.85
N GLY A 179 -21.13 -19.33 9.78
CA GLY A 179 -20.92 -19.61 11.22
C GLY A 179 -19.76 -18.83 11.87
N ASP A 180 -18.83 -18.24 11.09
CA ASP A 180 -17.74 -17.43 11.64
C ASP A 180 -18.20 -15.98 11.90
N THR A 181 -17.51 -15.31 12.83
CA THR A 181 -17.85 -13.93 13.24
C THR A 181 -17.59 -12.93 12.13
N ARG A 182 -18.58 -12.13 11.78
CA ARG A 182 -18.44 -11.07 10.76
C ARG A 182 -17.87 -9.80 11.36
N ILE A 183 -16.89 -9.21 10.68
CA ILE A 183 -16.33 -7.90 11.10
C ILE A 183 -17.43 -6.85 11.19
N GLU A 184 -18.39 -6.85 10.25
CA GLU A 184 -19.47 -5.86 10.20
C GLU A 184 -20.32 -5.86 11.48
N ASP A 185 -20.59 -7.04 12.05
CA ASP A 185 -21.34 -7.15 13.32
C ASP A 185 -20.53 -6.59 14.51
N LEU A 186 -19.22 -6.81 14.51
CA LEU A 186 -18.32 -6.32 15.54
C LEU A 186 -18.19 -4.79 15.54
N VAL A 187 -18.06 -4.19 14.35
CA VAL A 187 -17.87 -2.75 14.21
C VAL A 187 -19.17 -1.96 14.42
N GLY A 188 -20.34 -2.59 14.17
CA GLY A 188 -21.65 -1.97 14.34
C GLY A 188 -22.07 -1.80 15.80
N THR A 189 -21.62 -2.67 16.69
CA THR A 189 -22.06 -2.71 18.11
C THR A 189 -20.89 -2.60 19.10
N GLY A 190 -19.64 -2.61 18.62
CA GLY A 190 -18.45 -2.69 19.45
C GLY A 190 -18.04 -1.41 20.17
N ASN A 191 -17.02 -1.53 21.00
CA ASN A 191 -16.45 -0.42 21.76
C ASN A 191 -15.62 0.50 20.85
N ILE A 192 -16.09 1.73 20.63
CA ILE A 192 -15.44 2.73 19.76
C ILE A 192 -14.41 3.62 20.48
N GLN A 193 -14.14 3.39 21.76
CA GLN A 193 -13.20 4.19 22.54
C GLN A 193 -11.77 4.06 21.96
N ASN A 194 -11.03 5.15 22.05
CA ASN A 194 -9.63 5.14 21.60
C ASN A 194 -8.77 4.21 22.47
N LEU A 195 -7.98 3.38 21.82
CA LEU A 195 -7.00 2.51 22.48
C LEU A 195 -5.76 3.32 22.87
N SER A 196 -5.03 2.80 23.85
CA SER A 196 -3.67 3.25 24.13
C SER A 196 -2.71 2.65 23.12
N PRO A 197 -1.70 3.41 22.64
CA PRO A 197 -0.69 2.87 21.75
C PRO A 197 0.04 1.67 22.37
N PRO A 198 0.36 0.65 21.57
CA PRO A 198 1.19 -0.46 22.03
C PRO A 198 2.62 0.02 22.34
N LYS A 199 3.34 -0.73 23.17
CA LYS A 199 4.76 -0.42 23.49
C LYS A 199 5.65 -0.50 22.26
N GLU A 200 5.36 -1.48 21.40
CA GLU A 200 6.05 -1.70 20.13
C GLU A 200 5.02 -1.80 19.00
N PRO A 201 5.24 -1.16 17.86
CA PRO A 201 4.35 -1.27 16.71
C PRO A 201 4.41 -2.69 16.12
N GLY A 202 3.26 -3.22 15.73
CA GLY A 202 3.18 -4.45 14.94
C GLY A 202 3.81 -4.29 13.55
N LYS A 203 4.20 -5.41 12.96
CA LYS A 203 4.82 -5.48 11.62
C LYS A 203 3.77 -5.86 10.57
N ALA A 204 3.98 -5.40 9.34
CA ALA A 204 3.27 -5.90 8.17
C ALA A 204 4.22 -6.83 7.39
N THR A 205 3.85 -8.09 7.27
CA THR A 205 4.59 -9.10 6.53
C THR A 205 3.90 -9.36 5.20
N ILE A 206 4.61 -9.11 4.10
CA ILE A 206 4.12 -9.34 2.75
C ILE A 206 4.78 -10.60 2.21
N LEU A 207 3.98 -11.58 1.80
CA LEU A 207 4.50 -12.81 1.24
C LEU A 207 4.93 -12.59 -0.22
N THR A 208 6.17 -12.97 -0.50
CA THR A 208 6.73 -12.91 -1.87
C THR A 208 6.71 -14.32 -2.47
N SER A 209 6.43 -14.42 -3.78
CA SER A 209 6.60 -15.66 -4.53
C SER A 209 8.09 -15.97 -4.60
N GLY A 210 8.60 -16.73 -3.63
CA GLY A 210 10.00 -17.18 -3.66
C GLY A 210 10.27 -18.05 -4.89
N THR A 211 11.49 -17.97 -5.41
CA THR A 211 11.98 -18.83 -6.54
C THR A 211 11.98 -20.32 -6.19
N THR A 212 11.75 -20.68 -4.94
CA THR A 212 11.78 -22.06 -4.39
C THR A 212 10.39 -22.67 -4.15
N GLY A 213 9.31 -22.04 -4.62
CA GLY A 213 7.93 -22.61 -4.56
C GLY A 213 7.09 -22.20 -3.35
N THR A 214 7.62 -22.13 -2.14
CA THR A 214 6.87 -21.67 -0.95
C THR A 214 7.09 -20.17 -0.73
N PRO A 215 6.03 -19.35 -0.65
CA PRO A 215 6.17 -17.91 -0.44
C PRO A 215 6.87 -17.59 0.89
N LYS A 216 7.85 -16.69 0.86
CA LYS A 216 8.57 -16.22 2.05
C LYS A 216 8.09 -14.83 2.44
N GLY A 217 7.96 -14.57 3.74
CA GLY A 217 7.61 -13.26 4.27
C GLY A 217 8.82 -12.32 4.22
N ALA A 218 8.67 -11.17 3.58
CA ALA A 218 9.67 -10.11 3.64
C ALA A 218 9.33 -9.14 4.78
N ASN A 219 10.19 -9.10 5.79
CA ASN A 219 10.08 -8.15 6.88
C ASN A 219 10.70 -6.81 6.50
N ARG A 220 9.96 -5.74 6.72
CA ARG A 220 10.44 -4.39 6.48
C ARG A 220 10.21 -3.53 7.70
N SER A 221 11.26 -2.84 8.15
CA SER A 221 11.12 -1.83 9.19
C SER A 221 10.42 -0.58 8.66
N GLN A 222 9.78 0.13 9.58
CA GLN A 222 9.18 1.43 9.29
C GLN A 222 10.28 2.43 8.87
N PRO A 223 10.01 3.32 7.88
CA PRO A 223 10.95 4.36 7.51
C PRO A 223 11.30 5.23 8.72
N LYS A 224 12.60 5.50 8.94
CA LYS A 224 13.05 6.34 10.05
C LYS A 224 12.85 7.85 9.80
N SER A 225 12.48 8.21 8.57
CA SER A 225 12.28 9.60 8.15
C SER A 225 11.19 9.72 7.10
N MET A 226 10.78 10.96 6.78
CA MET A 226 9.87 11.25 5.67
C MET A 226 10.60 11.37 4.31
N ASP A 227 11.91 11.15 4.27
CA ASP A 227 12.70 11.28 3.04
C ASP A 227 12.28 10.31 1.94
N PRO A 228 11.99 9.02 2.22
CA PRO A 228 11.48 8.10 1.20
C PRO A 228 10.16 8.54 0.58
N ILE A 229 9.21 9.00 1.40
CA ILE A 229 7.92 9.52 0.92
C ILE A 229 8.14 10.75 0.04
N ALA A 230 8.98 11.69 0.48
CA ALA A 230 9.30 12.87 -0.31
C ALA A 230 10.02 12.51 -1.62
N ALA A 231 10.93 11.52 -1.63
CA ALA A 231 11.60 11.07 -2.83
C ALA A 231 10.63 10.49 -3.87
N LEU A 232 9.61 9.75 -3.42
CA LEU A 232 8.54 9.24 -4.28
C LEU A 232 7.67 10.40 -4.83
N LEU A 233 7.26 11.32 -3.95
CA LEU A 233 6.42 12.47 -4.32
C LEU A 233 7.13 13.49 -5.22
N ASP A 234 8.48 13.51 -5.22
CA ASP A 234 9.25 14.31 -6.18
C ASP A 234 9.15 13.76 -7.61
N ARG A 235 8.92 12.44 -7.76
CA ARG A 235 8.81 11.77 -9.07
C ARG A 235 7.37 11.58 -9.50
N ILE A 236 6.46 11.23 -8.57
CA ILE A 236 5.03 10.99 -8.82
C ILE A 236 4.22 12.09 -8.14
N PRO A 237 3.53 12.96 -8.88
CA PRO A 237 2.96 14.23 -8.35
C PRO A 237 1.63 14.01 -7.60
N LEU A 238 1.61 13.12 -6.61
CA LEU A 238 0.45 12.92 -5.75
C LEU A 238 0.31 14.07 -4.73
N LYS A 239 -0.92 14.43 -4.39
CA LYS A 239 -1.21 15.51 -3.47
C LYS A 239 -2.19 15.10 -2.38
N ALA A 240 -2.08 15.79 -1.25
CA ALA A 240 -2.94 15.57 -0.10
C ALA A 240 -4.41 15.91 -0.41
N ARG A 241 -5.31 15.05 0.11
CA ARG A 241 -6.77 15.18 0.02
C ARG A 241 -7.32 15.08 -1.41
N GLU A 242 -6.53 14.49 -2.31
CA GLU A 242 -7.01 14.08 -3.62
C GLU A 242 -7.50 12.63 -3.58
N THR A 243 -8.28 12.22 -4.58
CA THR A 243 -8.82 10.87 -4.68
C THR A 243 -7.85 9.96 -5.44
N THR A 244 -7.63 8.76 -4.91
CA THR A 244 -6.80 7.72 -5.52
C THR A 244 -7.60 6.45 -5.74
N MET A 245 -7.75 6.01 -6.99
CA MET A 245 -8.26 4.68 -7.32
C MET A 245 -7.11 3.67 -7.19
N ILE A 246 -7.25 2.66 -6.33
CA ILE A 246 -6.27 1.59 -6.17
C ILE A 246 -6.84 0.29 -6.74
N ALA A 247 -6.48 -0.02 -7.98
CA ALA A 247 -6.83 -1.28 -8.63
C ALA A 247 -5.83 -2.39 -8.29
N ALA A 248 -4.56 -2.06 -8.06
CA ALA A 248 -3.53 -2.99 -7.63
C ALA A 248 -3.91 -3.67 -6.30
N PRO A 249 -3.66 -4.99 -6.12
CA PRO A 249 -4.05 -5.70 -4.90
C PRO A 249 -3.39 -5.13 -3.64
N LEU A 250 -4.19 -4.87 -2.60
CA LEU A 250 -3.73 -4.31 -1.33
C LEU A 250 -2.81 -5.27 -0.56
N PHE A 251 -2.95 -6.58 -0.73
CA PHE A 251 -2.10 -7.58 -0.09
C PHE A 251 -0.70 -7.67 -0.72
N HIS A 252 -0.46 -7.05 -1.89
CA HIS A 252 0.86 -6.90 -2.49
C HIS A 252 1.53 -5.58 -2.09
N SER A 253 2.85 -5.59 -2.07
CA SER A 253 3.68 -4.41 -1.70
C SER A 253 3.29 -3.14 -2.45
N TRP A 254 2.90 -3.24 -3.72
CA TRP A 254 2.54 -2.08 -4.54
C TRP A 254 1.22 -1.43 -4.12
N GLY A 255 0.14 -2.19 -4.01
CA GLY A 255 -1.15 -1.69 -3.55
C GLY A 255 -1.07 -1.17 -2.10
N TYR A 256 -0.41 -1.93 -1.22
CA TYR A 256 -0.19 -1.53 0.17
C TYR A 256 0.62 -0.25 0.32
N ALA A 257 1.69 -0.08 -0.47
CA ALA A 257 2.50 1.14 -0.44
C ALA A 257 1.70 2.38 -0.86
N HIS A 258 0.85 2.26 -1.90
CA HIS A 258 0.00 3.37 -2.34
C HIS A 258 -1.14 3.67 -1.37
N TRP A 259 -1.73 2.66 -0.75
CA TRP A 259 -2.66 2.88 0.36
C TRP A 259 -1.98 3.61 1.53
N SER A 260 -0.78 3.15 1.96
CA SER A 260 -0.02 3.78 3.05
C SER A 260 0.37 5.23 2.72
N LEU A 261 0.72 5.50 1.46
CA LEU A 261 0.97 6.85 0.98
C LEU A 261 -0.33 7.68 0.98
N GLY A 262 -1.43 7.10 0.50
CA GLY A 262 -2.75 7.74 0.48
C GLY A 262 -3.22 8.17 1.87
N ILE A 263 -3.09 7.32 2.89
CA ILE A 263 -3.46 7.71 4.26
C ILE A 263 -2.53 8.80 4.83
N SER A 264 -1.26 8.83 4.44
CA SER A 264 -0.33 9.90 4.81
C SER A 264 -0.68 11.23 4.14
N LEU A 265 -1.29 11.18 2.96
CA LEU A 265 -1.83 12.31 2.20
C LEU A 265 -3.27 12.68 2.61
N ALA A 266 -3.90 11.95 3.53
CA ALA A 266 -5.34 12.06 3.82
C ALA A 266 -6.21 11.96 2.55
N SER A 267 -5.85 11.09 1.61
CA SER A 267 -6.55 10.88 0.34
C SER A 267 -7.82 10.06 0.55
N THR A 268 -8.83 10.31 -0.28
CA THR A 268 -9.94 9.37 -0.49
C THR A 268 -9.43 8.20 -1.31
N VAL A 269 -9.54 6.98 -0.78
CA VAL A 269 -9.15 5.75 -1.48
C VAL A 269 -10.39 5.08 -2.07
N VAL A 270 -10.42 4.90 -3.38
CA VAL A 270 -11.47 4.18 -4.10
C VAL A 270 -10.98 2.77 -4.38
N LEU A 271 -11.77 1.78 -4.00
CA LEU A 271 -11.44 0.36 -4.07
C LEU A 271 -12.50 -0.39 -4.85
N LYS A 272 -12.09 -1.46 -5.52
CA LYS A 272 -12.96 -2.47 -6.11
C LYS A 272 -12.43 -3.85 -5.76
N ARG A 273 -13.27 -4.69 -5.20
CA ARG A 273 -12.88 -6.03 -4.70
C ARG A 273 -12.15 -6.85 -5.78
N LYS A 274 -12.75 -6.99 -6.92
CA LYS A 274 -12.17 -7.71 -8.06
C LYS A 274 -11.89 -6.71 -9.17
N PHE A 275 -10.69 -6.76 -9.73
CA PHE A 275 -10.35 -5.92 -10.86
C PHE A 275 -11.29 -6.23 -12.04
N ASP A 276 -11.89 -5.19 -12.55
CA ASP A 276 -12.65 -5.15 -13.77
C ASP A 276 -12.22 -3.92 -14.57
N PRO A 277 -11.82 -4.07 -15.85
CA PRO A 277 -11.28 -2.98 -16.65
C PRO A 277 -12.24 -1.80 -16.80
N GLU A 278 -13.49 -2.05 -17.19
CA GLU A 278 -14.48 -1.00 -17.40
C GLU A 278 -14.90 -0.34 -16.09
N ALA A 279 -15.19 -1.14 -15.05
CA ALA A 279 -15.52 -0.59 -13.74
C ALA A 279 -14.37 0.25 -13.16
N THR A 280 -13.12 -0.09 -13.44
CA THR A 280 -11.96 0.72 -13.02
C THR A 280 -11.98 2.10 -13.67
N LEU A 281 -12.25 2.20 -14.98
CA LEU A 281 -12.40 3.49 -15.67
C LEU A 281 -13.59 4.28 -15.13
N SER A 282 -14.74 3.60 -15.01
CA SER A 282 -15.98 4.19 -14.50
C SER A 282 -15.81 4.81 -13.11
N LEU A 283 -15.25 4.05 -12.15
CA LEU A 283 -15.00 4.51 -10.78
C LEU A 283 -13.97 5.64 -10.74
N THR A 284 -12.91 5.56 -11.57
CA THR A 284 -11.90 6.62 -11.69
C THR A 284 -12.55 7.93 -12.15
N ALA A 285 -13.39 7.89 -13.17
CA ALA A 285 -14.12 9.04 -13.69
C ALA A 285 -15.18 9.54 -12.69
N GLN A 286 -16.00 8.65 -12.14
CA GLN A 286 -17.09 8.98 -11.21
C GLN A 286 -16.58 9.71 -9.97
N HIS A 287 -15.47 9.26 -9.41
CA HIS A 287 -14.89 9.84 -8.19
C HIS A 287 -13.82 10.91 -8.49
N GLN A 288 -13.68 11.34 -9.76
CA GLN A 288 -12.69 12.35 -10.19
C GLN A 288 -11.31 12.06 -9.62
N ALA A 289 -10.91 10.76 -9.68
CA ALA A 289 -9.64 10.33 -9.11
C ALA A 289 -8.48 11.00 -9.86
N THR A 290 -7.55 11.55 -9.10
CA THR A 290 -6.33 12.18 -9.64
C THR A 290 -5.19 11.21 -9.80
N ALA A 291 -5.30 10.02 -9.20
CA ALA A 291 -4.37 8.93 -9.37
C ALA A 291 -5.10 7.59 -9.59
N LEU A 292 -4.52 6.75 -10.46
CA LEU A 292 -4.97 5.38 -10.75
C LEU A 292 -3.79 4.43 -10.58
N VAL A 293 -3.79 3.64 -9.50
CA VAL A 293 -2.70 2.70 -9.16
C VAL A 293 -2.97 1.33 -9.76
N VAL A 294 -2.08 0.88 -10.63
CA VAL A 294 -2.26 -0.35 -11.42
C VAL A 294 -0.99 -1.20 -11.48
N VAL A 295 -1.11 -2.40 -12.02
CA VAL A 295 0.00 -3.20 -12.55
C VAL A 295 -0.09 -3.27 -14.08
N PRO A 296 1.01 -3.50 -14.83
CA PRO A 296 1.00 -3.44 -16.29
C PRO A 296 -0.07 -4.29 -16.99
N VAL A 297 -0.35 -5.49 -16.47
CA VAL A 297 -1.43 -6.34 -17.03
C VAL A 297 -2.83 -5.72 -16.89
N MET A 298 -3.05 -4.86 -15.88
CA MET A 298 -4.33 -4.14 -15.74
C MET A 298 -4.45 -3.06 -16.81
N LEU A 299 -3.37 -2.31 -17.09
CA LEU A 299 -3.34 -1.37 -18.22
C LEU A 299 -3.62 -2.08 -19.55
N GLN A 300 -3.00 -3.24 -19.76
CA GLN A 300 -3.23 -4.03 -20.97
C GLN A 300 -4.71 -4.40 -21.09
N ARG A 301 -5.33 -4.95 -20.04
CA ARG A 301 -6.74 -5.34 -20.05
C ARG A 301 -7.70 -4.16 -20.25
N ILE A 302 -7.35 -2.99 -19.69
CA ILE A 302 -8.11 -1.75 -19.93
C ILE A 302 -8.04 -1.38 -21.41
N LEU A 303 -6.85 -1.40 -22.00
CA LEU A 303 -6.64 -1.04 -23.41
C LEU A 303 -7.19 -2.10 -24.40
N GLU A 304 -7.54 -3.31 -23.95
CA GLU A 304 -8.24 -4.33 -24.73
C GLU A 304 -9.77 -4.06 -24.84
N LEU A 305 -10.32 -3.12 -24.06
CA LEU A 305 -11.69 -2.64 -24.24
C LEU A 305 -11.85 -1.98 -25.63
N ASP A 306 -13.07 -1.96 -26.12
CA ASP A 306 -13.39 -1.29 -27.38
C ASP A 306 -13.26 0.24 -27.27
N ASP A 307 -13.02 0.88 -28.41
CA ASP A 307 -12.78 2.33 -28.48
C ASP A 307 -13.97 3.17 -27.98
N GLU A 308 -15.19 2.69 -28.09
CA GLU A 308 -16.38 3.37 -27.57
C GLU A 308 -16.36 3.38 -26.05
N THR A 309 -16.09 2.23 -25.44
CA THR A 309 -15.93 2.09 -23.99
C THR A 309 -14.78 2.93 -23.45
N LEU A 310 -13.59 2.91 -24.10
CA LEU A 310 -12.43 3.71 -23.69
C LEU A 310 -12.72 5.22 -23.71
N LYS A 311 -13.51 5.71 -24.66
CA LYS A 311 -13.89 7.13 -24.81
C LYS A 311 -15.07 7.56 -23.94
N ARG A 312 -15.81 6.61 -23.37
CA ARG A 312 -17.02 6.88 -22.56
C ARG A 312 -16.69 7.58 -21.25
N TYR A 313 -15.52 7.30 -20.67
CA TYR A 313 -15.13 7.76 -19.34
C TYR A 313 -14.13 8.90 -19.43
N ASP A 314 -14.45 10.03 -18.80
CA ASP A 314 -13.55 11.18 -18.71
C ASP A 314 -12.49 10.97 -17.62
N LEU A 315 -11.26 10.73 -18.03
CA LEU A 315 -10.10 10.62 -17.16
C LEU A 315 -9.28 11.91 -17.06
N GLY A 316 -9.81 13.05 -17.47
CA GLY A 316 -9.09 14.34 -17.48
C GLY A 316 -8.62 14.81 -16.10
N ALA A 317 -9.20 14.30 -15.01
CA ALA A 317 -8.73 14.55 -13.65
C ALA A 317 -7.45 13.77 -13.30
N VAL A 318 -7.12 12.67 -14.02
CA VAL A 318 -6.00 11.77 -13.68
C VAL A 318 -4.67 12.43 -14.02
N LYS A 319 -3.88 12.73 -12.99
CA LYS A 319 -2.55 13.35 -13.08
C LYS A 319 -1.42 12.32 -13.01
N ALA A 320 -1.68 11.16 -12.39
CA ALA A 320 -0.69 10.12 -12.22
C ALA A 320 -1.31 8.71 -12.32
N VAL A 321 -0.68 7.89 -13.14
CA VAL A 321 -0.96 6.46 -13.26
C VAL A 321 0.31 5.69 -12.89
N PRO A 322 0.58 5.49 -11.60
CA PRO A 322 1.74 4.75 -11.17
C PRO A 322 1.54 3.24 -11.42
N ALA A 323 2.46 2.64 -12.16
CA ALA A 323 2.50 1.22 -12.50
C ALA A 323 3.78 0.55 -11.96
N SER A 324 3.68 -0.69 -11.50
CA SER A 324 4.80 -1.51 -11.04
C SER A 324 4.40 -2.99 -10.97
N GLY A 325 5.32 -3.86 -10.58
CA GLY A 325 5.08 -5.28 -10.35
C GLY A 325 5.47 -6.20 -11.49
N SER A 326 5.64 -5.70 -12.70
CA SER A 326 6.18 -6.40 -13.85
C SER A 326 6.78 -5.42 -14.86
N ALA A 327 7.44 -5.95 -15.90
CA ALA A 327 7.94 -5.12 -16.99
C ALA A 327 6.79 -4.37 -17.68
N LEU A 328 7.02 -3.10 -17.99
CA LEU A 328 6.09 -2.24 -18.75
C LEU A 328 6.57 -2.15 -20.20
N PRO A 329 5.90 -2.82 -21.16
CA PRO A 329 6.25 -2.73 -22.58
C PRO A 329 6.10 -1.30 -23.11
N ALA A 330 7.03 -0.88 -23.99
CA ALA A 330 6.97 0.44 -24.64
C ALA A 330 5.65 0.70 -25.36
N SER A 331 5.17 -0.29 -26.15
CA SER A 331 3.92 -0.18 -26.87
C SER A 331 2.69 0.01 -25.96
N LEU A 332 2.74 -0.56 -24.74
CA LEU A 332 1.68 -0.40 -23.76
C LEU A 332 1.69 1.01 -23.15
N SER A 333 2.89 1.53 -22.82
CA SER A 333 3.03 2.88 -22.27
C SER A 333 2.65 3.95 -23.29
N ASP A 334 3.09 3.81 -24.54
CA ASP A 334 2.76 4.76 -25.61
C ASP A 334 1.26 4.80 -25.88
N ARG A 335 0.63 3.61 -26.05
CA ARG A 335 -0.82 3.53 -26.29
C ARG A 335 -1.65 4.13 -25.14
N TRP A 336 -1.24 3.90 -23.88
CA TRP A 336 -1.91 4.50 -22.73
C TRP A 336 -1.80 6.03 -22.78
N MET A 337 -0.59 6.56 -22.95
CA MET A 337 -0.34 7.99 -22.94
C MET A 337 -0.95 8.70 -24.17
N ASP A 338 -1.05 8.04 -25.30
CA ASP A 338 -1.70 8.60 -26.50
C ASP A 338 -3.22 8.73 -26.32
N LEU A 339 -3.85 7.86 -25.52
CA LEU A 339 -5.29 7.89 -25.26
C LEU A 339 -5.66 8.78 -24.07
N PHE A 340 -4.87 8.74 -22.98
CA PHE A 340 -5.25 9.33 -21.70
C PHE A 340 -4.30 10.43 -21.21
N GLY A 341 -3.31 10.81 -22.05
CA GLY A 341 -2.33 11.84 -21.75
C GLY A 341 -1.07 11.34 -21.04
N ASP A 342 -0.06 12.21 -20.99
CA ASP A 342 1.26 11.92 -20.43
C ASP A 342 1.22 11.90 -18.89
N ASN A 343 0.63 10.85 -18.32
CA ASN A 343 0.40 10.67 -16.88
C ASN A 343 0.89 9.34 -16.33
N LEU A 344 1.53 8.48 -17.15
CA LEU A 344 1.99 7.15 -16.75
C LEU A 344 3.38 7.21 -16.12
N PHE A 345 3.53 6.58 -14.95
CA PHE A 345 4.79 6.44 -14.22
C PHE A 345 5.13 4.97 -14.06
N ASN A 346 6.37 4.58 -14.32
CA ASN A 346 6.82 3.21 -14.14
C ASN A 346 7.82 3.12 -12.99
N LEU A 347 7.47 2.39 -11.92
CA LEU A 347 8.38 2.11 -10.82
C LEU A 347 8.97 0.72 -11.00
N TYR A 348 10.30 0.64 -11.11
CA TYR A 348 11.07 -0.59 -11.07
C TYR A 348 11.63 -0.81 -9.67
N GLY A 349 11.37 -1.98 -9.10
CA GLY A 349 11.82 -2.37 -7.77
C GLY A 349 11.43 -3.78 -7.43
N SER A 350 11.68 -4.16 -6.19
CA SER A 350 11.27 -5.45 -5.63
C SER A 350 10.83 -5.29 -4.17
N THR A 351 10.31 -6.35 -3.58
CA THR A 351 9.91 -6.31 -2.17
C THR A 351 11.13 -6.06 -1.26
N GLU A 352 12.33 -6.45 -1.67
CA GLU A 352 13.56 -6.33 -0.87
C GLU A 352 14.12 -4.90 -0.84
N VAL A 353 13.95 -4.13 -1.91
CA VAL A 353 14.53 -2.79 -2.04
C VAL A 353 13.48 -1.66 -2.15
N ALA A 354 12.21 -1.98 -2.16
CA ALA A 354 11.06 -1.12 -2.46
C ALA A 354 11.11 -0.59 -3.90
N TRP A 355 12.09 0.24 -4.23
CA TRP A 355 12.32 0.80 -5.56
C TRP A 355 13.80 0.93 -5.88
N ALA A 356 14.11 0.83 -7.16
CA ALA A 356 15.41 1.15 -7.73
C ALA A 356 15.31 2.44 -8.55
N THR A 357 14.32 2.50 -9.47
CA THR A 357 14.14 3.63 -10.39
C THR A 357 12.66 3.94 -10.59
N ILE A 358 12.38 5.17 -11.03
CA ILE A 358 11.05 5.61 -11.44
C ILE A 358 11.19 6.35 -12.77
N ALA A 359 10.49 5.87 -13.81
CA ALA A 359 10.33 6.57 -15.07
C ALA A 359 9.12 7.52 -14.97
N THR A 360 9.31 8.76 -15.36
CA THR A 360 8.24 9.74 -15.57
C THR A 360 7.67 9.61 -17.00
N PRO A 361 6.53 10.24 -17.32
CA PRO A 361 6.03 10.27 -18.69
C PRO A 361 7.05 10.78 -19.69
N GLU A 362 7.83 11.81 -19.33
CA GLU A 362 8.90 12.35 -20.18
C GLU A 362 10.03 11.32 -20.40
N ASP A 363 10.42 10.59 -19.33
CA ASP A 363 11.41 9.53 -19.46
C ASP A 363 10.91 8.43 -20.41
N LEU A 364 9.63 8.01 -20.29
CA LEU A 364 9.00 6.99 -21.13
C LEU A 364 8.90 7.42 -22.59
N ARG A 365 8.54 8.68 -22.86
CA ARG A 365 8.51 9.22 -24.24
C ARG A 365 9.91 9.36 -24.84
N ALA A 366 10.90 9.80 -24.05
CA ALA A 366 12.27 9.98 -24.52
C ALA A 366 13.01 8.66 -24.78
N ALA A 367 12.70 7.62 -24.01
CA ALA A 367 13.35 6.31 -24.09
C ALA A 367 12.32 5.19 -23.83
N PRO A 368 11.54 4.77 -24.85
CA PRO A 368 10.52 3.75 -24.70
C PRO A 368 11.05 2.46 -24.08
N GLY A 369 10.33 1.93 -23.08
CA GLY A 369 10.75 0.75 -22.32
C GLY A 369 11.76 1.01 -21.20
N THR A 370 12.12 2.27 -20.93
CA THR A 370 13.02 2.62 -19.82
C THR A 370 12.42 2.28 -18.46
N ALA A 371 13.27 1.86 -17.51
CA ALA A 371 12.91 1.76 -16.10
C ALA A 371 13.07 3.10 -15.34
N GLY A 372 13.54 4.17 -15.99
CA GLY A 372 13.69 5.50 -15.44
C GLY A 372 14.96 5.73 -14.65
N LYS A 373 14.91 6.66 -13.69
CA LYS A 373 16.06 7.14 -12.93
C LYS A 373 15.87 6.87 -11.42
N PRO A 374 16.97 6.66 -10.67
CA PRO A 374 16.89 6.51 -9.22
C PRO A 374 16.26 7.76 -8.57
N PRO A 375 15.23 7.61 -7.71
CA PRO A 375 14.75 8.72 -6.90
C PRO A 375 15.81 9.12 -5.86
N ARG A 376 15.63 10.30 -5.29
CA ARG A 376 16.53 10.84 -4.28
C ARG A 376 16.76 9.87 -3.12
N GLY A 377 18.02 9.70 -2.69
CA GLY A 377 18.39 8.76 -1.62
C GLY A 377 18.53 7.31 -2.08
N THR A 378 18.31 7.02 -3.36
CA THR A 378 18.55 5.70 -3.95
C THR A 378 19.83 5.71 -4.78
N VAL A 379 20.68 4.74 -4.57
CA VAL A 379 21.90 4.50 -5.36
C VAL A 379 21.71 3.22 -6.16
N VAL A 380 21.89 3.32 -7.47
CA VAL A 380 21.90 2.17 -8.37
C VAL A 380 23.28 2.07 -9.01
N LYS A 381 23.87 0.87 -8.98
CA LYS A 381 25.16 0.57 -9.61
C LYS A 381 25.02 -0.70 -10.42
N LEU A 382 25.74 -0.75 -11.54
CA LEU A 382 25.83 -1.92 -12.41
C LEU A 382 27.26 -2.47 -12.34
N TYR A 383 27.37 -3.78 -12.12
CA TYR A 383 28.64 -4.48 -12.04
C TYR A 383 28.64 -5.68 -13.00
N ASP A 384 29.81 -6.01 -13.56
CA ASP A 384 30.05 -7.24 -14.27
C ASP A 384 30.11 -8.46 -13.31
N ASP A 385 30.38 -9.64 -13.85
CA ASP A 385 30.48 -10.88 -13.07
C ASP A 385 31.72 -10.91 -12.16
N ASP A 386 32.75 -10.11 -12.46
CA ASP A 386 33.96 -9.94 -11.64
C ASP A 386 33.77 -8.90 -10.53
N GLY A 387 32.60 -8.25 -10.44
CA GLY A 387 32.29 -7.21 -9.44
C GLY A 387 32.90 -5.85 -9.77
N LYS A 388 33.29 -5.58 -11.02
CA LYS A 388 33.78 -4.29 -11.49
C LYS A 388 32.62 -3.47 -12.07
N PRO A 389 32.61 -2.13 -11.87
CA PRO A 389 31.61 -1.28 -12.50
C PRO A 389 31.68 -1.40 -14.03
N VAL A 390 30.52 -1.61 -14.68
CA VAL A 390 30.44 -1.63 -16.15
C VAL A 390 30.44 -0.21 -16.72
N ALA A 391 30.89 -0.06 -17.97
CA ALA A 391 30.84 1.21 -18.68
C ALA A 391 29.40 1.60 -19.05
N GLN A 392 29.18 2.89 -19.35
CA GLN A 392 27.87 3.36 -19.80
C GLN A 392 27.50 2.71 -21.14
N GLY A 393 26.29 2.13 -21.21
CA GLY A 393 25.76 1.42 -22.37
C GLY A 393 25.99 -0.09 -22.31
N GLU A 394 26.77 -0.59 -21.35
CA GLU A 394 26.99 -2.03 -21.13
C GLU A 394 25.98 -2.64 -20.18
N THR A 395 25.74 -3.94 -20.34
CA THR A 395 24.87 -4.73 -19.46
C THR A 395 25.61 -5.15 -18.20
N GLY A 396 24.97 -5.06 -17.04
CA GLY A 396 25.55 -5.49 -15.76
C GLY A 396 24.49 -5.92 -14.76
N ARG A 397 24.95 -6.54 -13.68
CA ARG A 397 24.13 -6.90 -12.52
C ARG A 397 23.77 -5.64 -11.75
N ILE A 398 22.47 -5.51 -11.41
CA ILE A 398 21.93 -4.32 -10.72
C ILE A 398 22.12 -4.46 -9.20
N PHE A 399 22.75 -3.46 -8.60
CA PHE A 399 22.86 -3.31 -7.15
C PHE A 399 22.16 -2.03 -6.71
N VAL A 400 21.29 -2.16 -5.71
CA VAL A 400 20.45 -1.06 -5.23
C VAL A 400 20.70 -0.84 -3.74
N GLY A 401 20.90 0.42 -3.33
CA GLY A 401 20.97 0.82 -1.94
C GLY A 401 20.06 2.01 -1.66
N ASN A 402 19.22 1.91 -0.64
CA ASN A 402 18.35 2.97 -0.14
C ASN A 402 17.96 2.72 1.33
N GLU A 403 17.23 3.66 1.95
CA GLU A 403 16.76 3.55 3.33
C GLU A 403 15.58 2.56 3.52
N MET A 404 15.05 2.00 2.41
CA MET A 404 13.87 1.12 2.40
C MET A 404 14.23 -0.35 2.20
N ALA A 405 15.52 -0.71 2.28
CA ALA A 405 15.96 -2.10 2.16
C ALA A 405 15.33 -2.97 3.25
N PHE A 406 15.00 -4.22 2.92
CA PHE A 406 14.39 -5.15 3.85
C PHE A 406 15.41 -5.70 4.87
N GLU A 407 14.90 -6.20 6.01
CA GLU A 407 15.73 -6.72 7.11
C GLU A 407 16.02 -8.23 6.97
N GLY A 408 15.37 -8.92 6.04
CA GLY A 408 15.48 -10.36 5.82
C GLY A 408 14.14 -11.05 5.63
N TYR A 409 14.18 -12.34 5.27
CA TYR A 409 12.99 -13.16 5.14
C TYR A 409 12.58 -13.80 6.47
N THR A 410 11.27 -14.03 6.68
CA THR A 410 10.79 -14.87 7.78
C THR A 410 11.32 -16.31 7.59
N GLY A 411 11.90 -16.89 8.64
CA GLY A 411 12.44 -18.26 8.60
C GLY A 411 13.91 -18.38 8.19
N GLY A 412 14.63 -17.29 7.98
CA GLY A 412 16.07 -17.29 7.67
C GLY A 412 16.38 -17.67 6.21
N GLY A 413 17.09 -16.82 5.49
CA GLY A 413 17.59 -17.05 4.13
C GLY A 413 18.58 -15.99 3.76
#